data_457880704998fad533595a9f93fb4fb3
#
_entry.id   457880704998fad533595a9f93fb4fb3
#
_cell.length_a   1.000
_cell.length_b   1.000
_cell.length_c   1.000
_cell.angle_alpha   90.00
_cell.angle_beta   90.00
_cell.angle_gamma   90.00
#
_symmetry.space_group_name_H-M   'P 1'
#
loop_
_entity.id
_entity.type
_entity.pdbx_description
1 polymer ?
#
loop_
_entity_poly.entity_id
_entity_poly.type
_entity_poly.pdbx_seq_one_letter_code
_entity_poly.pdbx_strand_id
1 'polypeptide(L)'
;MSSPVFHQIDCPKIGSAAAGANEIARYGVNTLPVKLLIERVTFVPDTAVTADASNTGTLTIKAGATTIATLTTNVAQGDLVAGTVYSLTLSGTGADLEVDPLETVSVAKTYANSGAVLSGVVSFRCSELRS
;
A
#
# COMPACT_ATOMS: atom_id res chain seq x y z
N MET A 1 15.18 26.14 -12.95
CA MET A 1 14.99 24.76 -12.47
C MET A 1 13.48 24.48 -12.34
N SER A 2 13.00 23.46 -12.98
CA SER A 2 11.59 23.10 -12.87
C SER A 2 11.34 22.29 -11.59
N SER A 3 10.20 22.52 -10.97
CA SER A 3 9.77 21.72 -9.82
C SER A 3 9.49 20.28 -10.26
N PRO A 4 9.70 19.28 -9.37
CA PRO A 4 9.30 17.91 -9.67
C PRO A 4 7.80 17.83 -9.93
N VAL A 5 7.42 16.95 -10.86
CA VAL A 5 6.01 16.68 -11.13
C VAL A 5 5.61 15.43 -10.37
N PHE A 6 4.58 15.55 -9.57
CA PHE A 6 4.08 14.44 -8.75
C PHE A 6 2.76 13.92 -9.32
N HIS A 7 2.60 12.61 -9.19
CA HIS A 7 1.40 11.88 -9.59
C HIS A 7 0.98 10.97 -8.46
N GLN A 8 -0.31 10.65 -8.43
CA GLN A 8 -0.84 9.70 -7.46
C GLN A 8 -1.44 8.51 -8.20
N ILE A 9 -1.08 7.32 -7.74
CA ILE A 9 -1.71 6.08 -8.19
C ILE A 9 -2.48 5.52 -7.01
N ASP A 10 -3.76 5.27 -7.20
CA ASP A 10 -4.61 4.64 -6.19
C ASP A 10 -4.94 3.22 -6.61
N CYS A 11 -4.87 2.29 -5.67
CA CYS A 11 -5.47 0.97 -5.86
C CYS A 11 -6.95 1.04 -5.50
N PRO A 12 -7.81 0.23 -6.13
CA PRO A 12 -9.18 0.09 -5.66
C PRO A 12 -9.20 -0.28 -4.18
N LYS A 13 -10.26 0.16 -3.49
CA LYS A 13 -10.40 -0.09 -2.06
C LYS A 13 -10.24 -1.57 -1.72
N ILE A 14 -9.43 -1.86 -0.71
CA ILE A 14 -9.35 -3.17 -0.09
C ILE A 14 -10.32 -3.23 1.09
N GLY A 15 -10.86 -4.41 1.42
CA GLY A 15 -11.75 -4.56 2.57
C GLY A 15 -12.96 -5.43 2.35
N SER A 16 -13.02 -6.16 1.23
CA SER A 16 -14.11 -7.12 0.99
C SER A 16 -13.94 -8.41 1.77
N ALA A 17 -12.73 -8.71 2.26
CA ALA A 17 -12.44 -9.94 2.97
C ALA A 17 -12.75 -9.84 4.46
N ALA A 18 -13.32 -10.90 5.02
CA ALA A 18 -13.52 -11.05 6.46
C ALA A 18 -12.17 -11.10 7.20
N ALA A 19 -12.21 -10.99 8.55
CA ALA A 19 -11.01 -11.01 9.39
C ALA A 19 -10.13 -12.23 9.10
N GLY A 20 -10.68 -13.42 9.11
CA GLY A 20 -9.95 -14.67 8.87
C GLY A 20 -9.90 -15.08 7.40
N ALA A 21 -9.77 -14.13 6.47
CA ALA A 21 -9.71 -14.42 5.04
C ALA A 21 -8.68 -13.52 4.35
N ASN A 22 -8.06 -14.07 3.31
CA ASN A 22 -7.19 -13.31 2.44
C ASN A 22 -8.02 -12.53 1.42
N GLU A 23 -7.49 -11.41 0.99
CA GLU A 23 -8.06 -10.67 -0.13
C GLU A 23 -7.02 -10.60 -1.25
N ILE A 24 -7.46 -10.95 -2.47
CA ILE A 24 -6.59 -10.92 -3.65
C ILE A 24 -6.16 -9.50 -3.95
N ALA A 25 -5.04 -9.39 -4.67
CA ALA A 25 -4.44 -8.09 -4.97
C ALA A 25 -5.39 -7.17 -5.73
N ARG A 26 -5.38 -5.90 -5.34
CA ARG A 26 -6.01 -4.79 -6.06
C ARG A 26 -4.91 -3.99 -6.72
N TYR A 27 -5.11 -3.62 -7.97
CA TYR A 27 -4.05 -3.05 -8.80
C TYR A 27 -4.32 -1.61 -9.18
N GLY A 28 -3.26 -0.81 -9.13
CA GLY A 28 -3.19 0.48 -9.82
C GLY A 28 -2.18 0.36 -10.96
N VAL A 29 -2.27 1.21 -11.96
CA VAL A 29 -1.43 1.15 -13.16
C VAL A 29 -0.81 2.52 -13.43
N ASN A 30 0.48 2.53 -13.77
CA ASN A 30 1.10 3.72 -14.33
C ASN A 30 0.66 3.88 -15.79
N THR A 31 -0.30 4.76 -16.03
CA THR A 31 -0.84 5.02 -17.37
C THR A 31 -0.08 6.10 -18.12
N LEU A 32 0.98 6.67 -17.52
CA LEU A 32 1.78 7.71 -18.13
C LEU A 32 2.85 7.12 -19.04
N PRO A 33 3.32 7.87 -20.03
CA PRO A 33 4.39 7.41 -20.93
C PRO A 33 5.80 7.57 -20.34
N VAL A 34 5.90 7.83 -19.03
CA VAL A 34 7.18 8.04 -18.33
C VAL A 34 7.26 7.10 -17.13
N LYS A 35 8.49 6.76 -16.77
CA LYS A 35 8.78 6.00 -15.56
C LYS A 35 8.51 6.87 -14.33
N LEU A 36 7.90 6.29 -13.30
CA LEU A 36 7.64 6.96 -12.03
C LEU A 36 8.51 6.38 -10.93
N LEU A 37 8.90 7.23 -9.97
CA LEU A 37 9.55 6.81 -8.74
C LEU A 37 8.57 6.97 -7.58
N ILE A 38 8.33 5.89 -6.85
CA ILE A 38 7.47 5.91 -5.67
C ILE A 38 8.20 6.64 -4.55
N GLU A 39 7.62 7.75 -4.09
CA GLU A 39 8.16 8.57 -2.99
C GLU A 39 7.51 8.22 -1.67
N ARG A 40 6.25 7.80 -1.69
CA ARG A 40 5.45 7.60 -0.49
C ARG A 40 4.30 6.64 -0.78
N VAL A 41 4.04 5.75 0.18
CA VAL A 41 2.85 4.90 0.19
C VAL A 41 2.06 5.23 1.44
N THR A 42 0.76 5.47 1.28
CA THR A 42 -0.14 5.75 2.39
C THR A 42 -1.31 4.79 2.40
N PHE A 43 -1.80 4.52 3.60
CA PHE A 43 -3.04 3.78 3.81
C PHE A 43 -3.98 4.61 4.66
N VAL A 44 -5.22 4.75 4.20
CA VAL A 44 -6.28 5.41 4.96
C VAL A 44 -7.36 4.39 5.26
N PRO A 45 -7.44 3.88 6.50
CA PRO A 45 -8.51 2.95 6.88
C PRO A 45 -9.84 3.68 6.95
N ASP A 46 -10.90 2.98 6.57
CA ASP A 46 -12.27 3.48 6.75
C ASP A 46 -12.96 2.83 7.97
N THR A 47 -12.31 1.86 8.59
CA THR A 47 -12.77 1.17 9.77
C THR A 47 -11.62 1.09 10.78
N ALA A 48 -11.90 1.39 12.04
CA ALA A 48 -10.91 1.29 13.11
C ALA A 48 -10.50 -0.17 13.31
N VAL A 49 -9.21 -0.38 13.61
CA VAL A 49 -8.67 -1.71 13.90
C VAL A 49 -7.92 -1.65 15.22
N THR A 50 -8.30 -2.52 16.16
CA THR A 50 -7.59 -2.66 17.43
C THR A 50 -6.36 -3.55 17.20
N ALA A 51 -5.19 -3.09 17.65
CA ALA A 51 -3.95 -3.85 17.59
C ALA A 51 -4.06 -5.15 18.41
N ASP A 52 -3.49 -6.23 17.88
CA ASP A 52 -3.55 -7.52 18.53
C ASP A 52 -2.21 -8.24 18.37
N ALA A 53 -1.79 -8.97 19.41
CA ALA A 53 -0.50 -9.67 19.39
C ALA A 53 -0.50 -10.89 18.46
N SER A 54 -1.66 -11.52 18.23
CA SER A 54 -1.75 -12.77 17.48
C SER A 54 -2.76 -12.75 16.34
N ASN A 55 -3.87 -12.04 16.47
CA ASN A 55 -4.95 -12.00 15.47
C ASN A 55 -4.72 -10.79 14.57
N THR A 56 -3.91 -10.96 13.52
CA THR A 56 -3.46 -9.84 12.69
C THR A 56 -3.91 -9.95 11.24
N GLY A 57 -4.08 -8.79 10.62
CA GLY A 57 -4.15 -8.67 9.17
C GLY A 57 -2.90 -7.98 8.67
N THR A 58 -2.43 -8.34 7.49
CA THR A 58 -1.25 -7.75 6.88
C THR A 58 -1.58 -7.29 5.48
N LEU A 59 -1.29 -6.00 5.20
CA LEU A 59 -1.28 -5.47 3.84
C LEU A 59 0.10 -5.66 3.26
N THR A 60 0.18 -6.24 2.07
CA THR A 60 1.42 -6.35 1.30
C THR A 60 1.32 -5.44 0.09
N ILE A 61 2.24 -4.50 -0.01
CA ILE A 61 2.25 -3.47 -1.05
C ILE A 61 3.39 -3.80 -2.01
N LYS A 62 3.08 -3.86 -3.31
CA LYS A 62 4.08 -4.21 -4.32
C LYS A 62 4.16 -3.18 -5.44
N ALA A 63 5.36 -3.01 -5.97
CA ALA A 63 5.60 -2.38 -7.26
C ALA A 63 6.02 -3.52 -8.21
N GLY A 64 5.18 -3.80 -9.21
CA GLY A 64 5.36 -5.01 -10.01
C GLY A 64 5.32 -6.25 -9.13
N ALA A 65 6.36 -7.05 -9.16
CA ALA A 65 6.50 -8.26 -8.34
C ALA A 65 7.21 -8.04 -7.01
N THR A 66 7.75 -6.84 -6.77
CA THR A 66 8.60 -6.54 -5.61
C THR A 66 7.78 -5.97 -4.47
N THR A 67 7.88 -6.58 -3.28
CA THR A 67 7.26 -6.02 -2.07
C THR A 67 8.06 -4.80 -1.61
N ILE A 68 7.39 -3.66 -1.48
CA ILE A 68 8.02 -2.39 -1.11
C ILE A 68 7.55 -1.85 0.23
N ALA A 69 6.44 -2.36 0.77
CA ALA A 69 5.94 -1.97 2.08
C ALA A 69 4.99 -3.02 2.61
N THR A 70 4.89 -3.12 3.93
CA THR A 70 3.89 -3.96 4.61
C THR A 70 3.32 -3.19 5.80
N LEU A 71 2.07 -3.51 6.15
CA LEU A 71 1.45 -3.03 7.37
C LEU A 71 0.75 -4.19 8.03
N THR A 72 1.16 -4.51 9.26
CA THR A 72 0.56 -5.58 10.06
C THR A 72 -0.10 -4.96 11.29
N THR A 73 -1.33 -5.38 11.60
CA THR A 73 -2.10 -4.85 12.72
C THR A 73 -1.67 -5.44 14.06
N ASN A 74 -0.37 -5.47 14.30
CA ASN A 74 0.21 -5.97 15.54
C ASN A 74 0.35 -4.87 16.60
N VAL A 75 0.76 -5.26 17.81
CA VAL A 75 0.90 -4.31 18.92
C VAL A 75 1.92 -3.22 18.63
N ALA A 76 2.99 -3.56 17.91
CA ALA A 76 4.03 -2.57 17.55
C ALA A 76 3.50 -1.50 16.61
N GLN A 77 2.56 -1.84 15.71
CA GLN A 77 1.91 -0.87 14.84
C GLN A 77 0.95 0.03 15.63
N GLY A 78 0.31 -0.51 16.65
CA GLY A 78 -0.74 0.16 17.40
C GLY A 78 -2.08 0.13 16.69
N ASP A 79 -3.09 0.72 17.32
CA ASP A 79 -4.44 0.79 16.77
C ASP A 79 -4.47 1.66 15.52
N LEU A 80 -5.32 1.28 14.56
CA LEU A 80 -5.61 2.09 13.38
C LEU A 80 -6.90 2.87 13.60
N VAL A 81 -6.87 4.16 13.35
CA VAL A 81 -8.02 5.05 13.49
C VAL A 81 -8.59 5.36 12.12
N ALA A 82 -9.90 5.16 11.94
CA ALA A 82 -10.56 5.44 10.68
C ALA A 82 -10.34 6.89 10.23
N GLY A 83 -10.05 7.08 8.95
CA GLY A 83 -9.84 8.40 8.36
C GLY A 83 -8.46 9.00 8.59
N THR A 84 -7.58 8.31 9.32
CA THR A 84 -6.22 8.78 9.56
C THR A 84 -5.30 8.28 8.44
N VAL A 85 -4.42 9.16 7.96
CA VAL A 85 -3.43 8.81 6.93
C VAL A 85 -2.21 8.18 7.61
N TYR A 86 -1.93 6.93 7.26
CA TYR A 86 -0.74 6.23 7.73
C TYR A 86 0.28 6.15 6.61
N SER A 87 1.47 6.73 6.81
CA SER A 87 2.59 6.57 5.89
C SER A 87 3.30 5.27 6.19
N LEU A 88 3.47 4.43 5.16
CA LEU A 88 4.15 3.15 5.31
C LEU A 88 5.64 3.32 5.01
N THR A 89 6.47 2.62 5.77
CA THR A 89 7.92 2.62 5.56
C THR A 89 8.25 1.83 4.30
N LEU A 90 8.94 2.48 3.35
CA LEU A 90 9.39 1.81 2.14
C LEU A 90 10.62 0.95 2.44
N SER A 91 10.60 -0.29 1.96
CA SER A 91 11.67 -1.25 2.19
C SER A 91 12.63 -1.38 1.01
N GLY A 92 12.25 -0.88 -0.16
CA GLY A 92 13.09 -0.92 -1.34
C GLY A 92 13.84 0.39 -1.57
N THR A 93 14.82 0.34 -2.45
CA THR A 93 15.56 1.52 -2.89
C THR A 93 15.79 1.46 -4.39
N GLY A 94 16.02 2.63 -5.02
CA GLY A 94 16.37 2.70 -6.44
C GLY A 94 15.34 2.01 -7.33
N ALA A 95 15.78 1.03 -8.10
CA ALA A 95 14.94 0.33 -9.07
C ALA A 95 13.72 -0.37 -8.47
N ASP A 96 13.78 -0.76 -7.19
CA ASP A 96 12.64 -1.42 -6.52
C ASP A 96 11.42 -0.50 -6.43
N LEU A 97 11.65 0.81 -6.39
CA LEU A 97 10.59 1.82 -6.25
C LEU A 97 10.20 2.44 -7.59
N GLU A 98 10.75 1.99 -8.70
CA GLU A 98 10.45 2.51 -10.03
C GLU A 98 9.28 1.75 -10.64
N VAL A 99 8.39 2.48 -11.30
CA VAL A 99 7.21 1.93 -11.97
C VAL A 99 7.27 2.35 -13.43
N ASP A 100 7.51 1.38 -14.31
CA ASP A 100 7.57 1.63 -15.75
C ASP A 100 6.18 1.95 -16.31
N PRO A 101 6.11 2.57 -17.51
CA PRO A 101 4.81 2.73 -18.18
C PRO A 101 4.08 1.40 -18.30
N LEU A 102 2.79 1.38 -17.94
CA LEU A 102 1.89 0.23 -17.92
C LEU A 102 2.22 -0.84 -16.87
N GLU A 103 3.24 -0.60 -16.03
CA GLU A 103 3.50 -1.46 -14.89
C GLU A 103 2.48 -1.21 -13.78
N THR A 104 2.23 -2.25 -12.96
CA THR A 104 1.25 -2.17 -11.89
C THR A 104 1.90 -1.99 -10.53
N VAL A 105 1.17 -1.33 -9.63
CA VAL A 105 1.36 -1.39 -8.18
C VAL A 105 0.18 -2.13 -7.59
N SER A 106 0.34 -2.73 -6.41
CA SER A 106 -0.74 -3.53 -5.85
C SER A 106 -0.75 -3.54 -4.34
N VAL A 107 -1.93 -3.85 -3.79
CA VAL A 107 -2.13 -4.14 -2.38
C VAL A 107 -2.91 -5.43 -2.24
N ALA A 108 -2.48 -6.30 -1.35
CA ALA A 108 -3.16 -7.54 -1.02
C ALA A 108 -3.21 -7.69 0.50
N LYS A 109 -4.18 -8.46 1.00
CA LYS A 109 -4.33 -8.72 2.42
C LYS A 109 -4.14 -10.21 2.70
N THR A 110 -3.34 -10.51 3.71
CA THR A 110 -3.27 -11.83 4.35
C THR A 110 -3.65 -11.70 5.82
N TYR A 111 -3.71 -12.80 6.53
CA TYR A 111 -4.07 -12.80 7.95
C TYR A 111 -3.28 -13.87 8.71
N ALA A 112 -3.22 -13.70 10.03
CA ALA A 112 -2.71 -14.71 10.96
C ALA A 112 -3.75 -14.99 12.06
N ASN A 113 -3.93 -16.23 12.40
CA ASN A 113 -4.91 -16.72 13.39
C ASN A 113 -6.35 -16.31 13.01
N SER A 114 -7.09 -15.64 13.90
CA SER A 114 -8.42 -15.13 13.59
C SER A 114 -8.40 -13.90 12.69
N GLY A 115 -7.23 -13.28 12.53
CA GLY A 115 -7.02 -12.15 11.64
C GLY A 115 -7.65 -10.86 12.11
N ALA A 116 -7.61 -9.86 11.23
CA ALA A 116 -8.26 -8.57 11.43
C ALA A 116 -8.88 -8.11 10.11
N VAL A 117 -9.95 -7.32 10.19
CA VAL A 117 -10.51 -6.68 9.01
C VAL A 117 -9.66 -5.45 8.69
N LEU A 118 -9.19 -5.37 7.44
CA LEU A 118 -8.47 -4.21 6.94
C LEU A 118 -9.23 -3.66 5.75
N SER A 119 -9.78 -2.47 5.91
CA SER A 119 -10.59 -1.82 4.88
C SER A 119 -10.12 -0.38 4.70
N GLY A 120 -9.85 0.00 3.48
CA GLY A 120 -9.41 1.36 3.17
C GLY A 120 -8.71 1.47 1.82
N VAL A 121 -8.05 2.60 1.60
CA VAL A 121 -7.41 2.92 0.33
C VAL A 121 -5.91 3.04 0.50
N VAL A 122 -5.17 2.38 -0.38
CA VAL A 122 -3.71 2.53 -0.52
C VAL A 122 -3.41 3.43 -1.70
N SER A 123 -2.62 4.47 -1.46
CA SER A 123 -2.24 5.44 -2.46
C SER A 123 -0.72 5.52 -2.56
N PHE A 124 -0.23 5.72 -3.79
CA PHE A 124 1.20 5.86 -4.08
C PHE A 124 1.45 7.26 -4.61
N ARG A 125 2.30 8.03 -3.92
CA ARG A 125 2.76 9.31 -4.44
C ARG A 125 4.05 9.07 -5.18
N CYS A 126 4.10 9.51 -6.44
CA CYS A 126 5.22 9.26 -7.34
C CYS A 126 5.72 10.57 -7.93
N SER A 127 7.02 10.62 -8.24
CA SER A 127 7.61 11.66 -9.06
C SER A 127 7.99 11.09 -10.42
N GLU A 128 8.02 11.94 -11.45
CA GLU A 128 8.49 11.51 -12.77
C GLU A 128 10.00 11.34 -12.75
N LEU A 129 10.48 10.18 -13.22
CA LEU A 129 11.90 9.95 -13.45
C LEU A 129 12.23 10.40 -14.86
N ARG A 130 13.09 11.40 -14.95
CA ARG A 130 13.59 11.91 -16.21
C ARG A 130 15.06 11.57 -16.35
N SER A 131 15.38 10.90 -17.42
CA SER A 131 16.76 10.59 -17.74
C SER A 131 17.45 11.76 -18.46
#